data_0e9bf66c26b31b56082eb14521c037b8
#
_entry.id   0e9bf66c26b31b56082eb14521c037b8
#
_cell.length_a   1.000
_cell.length_b   1.000
_cell.length_c   1.000
_cell.angle_alpha   90.00
_cell.angle_beta   90.00
_cell.angle_gamma   90.00
#
_symmetry.space_group_name_H-M   'P 1'
#
loop_
_entity.id
_entity.type
_entity.pdbx_description
1 polymer ?
#
loop_
_entity_poly.entity_id
_entity_poly.type
_entity_poly.pdbx_seq_one_letter_code
_entity_poly.pdbx_strand_id
1 'polypeptide(L)'
;MAELTPRMKELVQPYLAGIEPYDPNFTPTRINLSANENTYPVPAGVREAVDAALAATPLNRYPDPMSNDLRDELAAWHGVTRENICVGNGGDELLYNYLLAFGGAGRTLLNCPPCFSEYAFFASLCQTEVRDVWRDPAAFELDQAAVLAAAPACNLAIVTSPNNPTGDVAPRDFVAALCDACPGMVMVDEAYVEFADDSFGAATTAQGLIAEHPNLVILHTLSKAFGAAGTRLGYVIAAPEVIDVFTAIRQIYSVNVLSQAAALACVRARDAYAPVVAQVASERERELCALRAMAAEGLPVEAWPSAANFVLVRTPHATRVRERLRDEYSILVRDFSYAPGLADCLRITVGTPQENDEVLAAFAALVKEEM
;
A
#
# COMPACT_ATOMS: atom_id res chain seq x y z
N MET A 1 12.87 19.47 -10.36
CA MET A 1 13.87 20.07 -9.42
C MET A 1 14.69 21.14 -10.12
N ALA A 2 15.22 22.12 -9.35
CA ALA A 2 16.32 22.93 -9.86
C ALA A 2 17.52 22.01 -10.13
N GLU A 3 18.16 22.17 -11.28
CA GLU A 3 19.34 21.37 -11.62
C GLU A 3 20.44 21.62 -10.58
N LEU A 4 20.99 20.54 -10.01
CA LEU A 4 22.07 20.63 -9.04
C LEU A 4 23.26 21.36 -9.66
N THR A 5 23.82 22.34 -8.96
CA THR A 5 25.06 22.99 -9.40
C THR A 5 26.21 21.97 -9.47
N PRO A 6 27.24 22.22 -10.30
CA PRO A 6 28.39 21.31 -10.39
C PRO A 6 28.98 20.96 -9.02
N ARG A 7 29.10 21.97 -8.14
CA ARG A 7 29.59 21.75 -6.79
C ARG A 7 28.69 20.87 -5.94
N MET A 8 27.37 21.00 -6.06
CA MET A 8 26.45 20.15 -5.32
C MET A 8 26.47 18.70 -5.84
N LYS A 9 26.65 18.50 -7.15
CA LYS A 9 26.82 17.16 -7.74
C LYS A 9 28.05 16.42 -7.19
N GLU A 10 29.13 17.15 -6.88
CA GLU A 10 30.33 16.60 -6.25
C GLU A 10 30.14 16.21 -4.77
N LEU A 11 29.20 16.86 -4.07
CA LEU A 11 28.96 16.64 -2.64
C LEU A 11 27.90 15.58 -2.36
N VAL A 12 27.00 15.35 -3.31
CA VAL A 12 25.96 14.29 -3.20
C VAL A 12 26.58 12.95 -3.53
N GLN A 13 26.15 11.90 -2.83
CA GLN A 13 26.54 10.54 -3.16
C GLN A 13 26.19 10.25 -4.64
N PRO A 14 27.09 9.67 -5.44
CA PRO A 14 26.90 9.52 -6.89
C PRO A 14 25.59 8.77 -7.26
N TYR A 15 25.20 7.77 -6.49
CA TYR A 15 23.99 7.00 -6.72
C TYR A 15 22.70 7.75 -6.39
N LEU A 16 22.78 8.89 -5.66
CA LEU A 16 21.65 9.76 -5.36
C LEU A 16 21.51 10.93 -6.35
N ALA A 17 22.52 11.21 -7.15
CA ALA A 17 22.57 12.42 -7.98
C ALA A 17 21.50 12.47 -9.10
N GLY A 18 20.92 11.32 -9.46
CA GLY A 18 19.86 11.22 -10.48
C GLY A 18 18.46 10.97 -9.92
N ILE A 19 18.28 10.97 -8.60
CA ILE A 19 16.98 10.67 -8.00
C ILE A 19 16.06 11.89 -8.09
N GLU A 20 14.89 11.68 -8.68
CA GLU A 20 13.82 12.69 -8.72
C GLU A 20 12.92 12.56 -7.48
N PRO A 21 12.43 13.69 -6.92
CA PRO A 21 11.48 13.64 -5.82
C PRO A 21 10.18 12.98 -6.28
N TYR A 22 9.57 12.21 -5.40
CA TYR A 22 8.21 11.74 -5.60
C TYR A 22 7.25 12.93 -5.74
N ASP A 23 6.51 12.98 -6.85
CA ASP A 23 5.42 13.92 -7.06
C ASP A 23 4.10 13.16 -7.18
N PRO A 24 3.22 13.27 -6.16
CA PRO A 24 1.91 12.64 -6.21
C PRO A 24 0.96 13.32 -7.21
N ASN A 25 1.38 14.40 -7.88
CA ASN A 25 0.53 15.28 -8.69
C ASN A 25 -0.71 15.73 -7.91
N PHE A 26 -0.48 16.10 -6.64
CA PHE A 26 -1.55 16.52 -5.75
C PHE A 26 -2.16 17.83 -6.23
N THR A 27 -3.45 17.77 -6.52
CA THR A 27 -4.26 18.95 -6.83
C THR A 27 -5.50 18.92 -5.93
N PRO A 28 -5.78 19.95 -5.15
CA PRO A 28 -7.01 20.01 -4.37
C PRO A 28 -8.23 19.89 -5.27
N THR A 29 -9.08 18.91 -5.00
CA THR A 29 -10.33 18.65 -5.72
C THR A 29 -11.43 18.37 -4.71
N ARG A 30 -12.69 18.51 -5.16
CA ARG A 30 -13.86 18.22 -4.33
C ARG A 30 -13.96 16.74 -3.97
N ILE A 31 -13.67 15.88 -4.93
CA ILE A 31 -13.60 14.41 -4.76
C ILE A 31 -12.18 13.98 -5.07
N ASN A 32 -11.51 13.37 -4.10
CA ASN A 32 -10.16 12.83 -4.28
C ASN A 32 -10.15 11.31 -4.11
N LEU A 33 -10.08 10.59 -5.23
CA LEU A 33 -10.03 9.14 -5.32
C LEU A 33 -8.69 8.64 -5.91
N SER A 34 -7.59 9.33 -5.60
CA SER A 34 -6.27 9.07 -6.20
C SER A 34 -5.28 8.33 -5.32
N ALA A 35 -5.43 8.40 -3.99
CA ALA A 35 -4.43 7.94 -3.03
C ALA A 35 -4.85 6.70 -2.22
N ASN A 36 -5.93 6.03 -2.59
CA ASN A 36 -6.50 4.89 -1.87
C ASN A 36 -6.80 5.22 -0.39
N GLU A 37 -7.17 6.47 -0.13
CA GLU A 37 -7.65 6.88 1.18
C GLU A 37 -9.09 6.39 1.38
N ASN A 38 -9.45 6.12 2.62
CA ASN A 38 -10.82 5.80 2.98
C ASN A 38 -11.59 7.12 3.14
N THR A 39 -12.52 7.41 2.23
CA THR A 39 -13.29 8.65 2.21
C THR A 39 -14.48 8.64 3.17
N TYR A 40 -14.81 7.49 3.74
CA TYR A 40 -15.85 7.38 4.74
C TYR A 40 -15.46 8.09 6.04
N PRO A 41 -16.42 8.69 6.74
CA PRO A 41 -16.15 9.28 8.04
C PRO A 41 -15.66 8.20 9.02
N VAL A 42 -14.72 8.58 9.88
CA VAL A 42 -14.30 7.72 11.00
C VAL A 42 -15.53 7.39 11.85
N PRO A 43 -15.76 6.11 12.23
CA PRO A 43 -16.91 5.74 13.05
C PRO A 43 -16.99 6.59 14.33
N ALA A 44 -18.19 7.05 14.69
CA ALA A 44 -18.39 8.06 15.73
C ALA A 44 -17.71 7.72 17.06
N GLY A 45 -17.88 6.49 17.55
CA GLY A 45 -17.23 6.06 18.80
C GLY A 45 -15.69 5.99 18.71
N VAL A 46 -15.14 5.73 17.52
CA VAL A 46 -13.69 5.77 17.28
C VAL A 46 -13.19 7.20 17.28
N ARG A 47 -13.93 8.11 16.64
CA ARG A 47 -13.58 9.53 16.61
C ARG A 47 -13.52 10.12 18.02
N GLU A 48 -14.50 9.82 18.84
CA GLU A 48 -14.54 10.25 20.24
C GLU A 48 -13.35 9.69 21.05
N ALA A 49 -13.03 8.40 20.85
CA ALA A 49 -11.89 7.78 21.53
C ALA A 49 -10.55 8.40 21.11
N VAL A 50 -10.38 8.71 19.81
CA VAL A 50 -9.18 9.37 19.27
C VAL A 50 -9.08 10.79 19.83
N ASP A 51 -10.15 11.58 19.80
CA ASP A 51 -10.14 12.96 20.32
C ASP A 51 -9.81 13.00 21.82
N ALA A 52 -10.34 12.07 22.60
CA ALA A 52 -10.02 11.94 24.03
C ALA A 52 -8.54 11.56 24.27
N ALA A 53 -8.01 10.61 23.49
CA ALA A 53 -6.61 10.19 23.57
C ALA A 53 -5.66 11.34 23.22
N LEU A 54 -5.95 12.07 22.15
CA LEU A 54 -5.16 13.23 21.74
C LEU A 54 -5.18 14.35 22.80
N ALA A 55 -6.35 14.65 23.36
CA ALA A 55 -6.50 15.67 24.42
C ALA A 55 -5.73 15.33 25.70
N ALA A 56 -5.60 14.04 26.01
CA ALA A 56 -4.86 13.57 27.19
C ALA A 56 -3.33 13.48 26.95
N THR A 57 -2.87 13.63 25.72
CA THR A 57 -1.47 13.39 25.36
C THR A 57 -0.59 14.62 25.62
N PRO A 58 0.48 14.51 26.46
CA PRO A 58 1.39 15.62 26.74
C PRO A 58 2.35 15.88 25.58
N LEU A 59 2.31 17.07 24.97
CA LEU A 59 3.15 17.42 23.82
C LEU A 59 4.61 17.75 24.21
N ASN A 60 4.91 17.97 25.45
CA ASN A 60 6.24 18.33 25.95
C ASN A 60 7.08 17.12 26.40
N ARG A 61 6.67 15.91 26.05
CA ARG A 61 7.37 14.66 26.35
C ARG A 61 7.61 13.84 25.11
N TYR A 62 8.74 13.14 25.05
CA TYR A 62 8.96 12.12 24.04
C TYR A 62 7.97 10.95 24.23
N PRO A 63 7.55 10.30 23.14
CA PRO A 63 6.75 9.09 23.22
C PRO A 63 7.54 7.92 23.81
N ASP A 64 6.84 6.82 24.13
CA ASP A 64 7.52 5.52 24.30
C ASP A 64 8.26 5.17 23.00
N PRO A 65 9.61 5.05 23.03
CA PRO A 65 10.38 4.74 21.84
C PRO A 65 10.03 3.36 21.25
N MET A 66 9.47 2.46 22.04
CA MET A 66 9.08 1.12 21.61
C MET A 66 7.60 1.01 21.25
N SER A 67 6.78 2.03 21.56
CA SER A 67 5.32 2.00 21.36
C SER A 67 4.67 0.76 22.00
N ASN A 68 5.07 0.42 23.21
CA ASN A 68 4.74 -0.87 23.84
C ASN A 68 3.24 -1.10 23.99
N ASP A 69 2.47 -0.08 24.42
CA ASP A 69 1.02 -0.22 24.58
C ASP A 69 0.34 -0.54 23.22
N LEU A 70 0.81 0.08 22.15
CA LEU A 70 0.30 -0.19 20.80
C LEU A 70 0.73 -1.59 20.31
N ARG A 71 1.98 -1.98 20.56
CA ARG A 71 2.47 -3.32 20.20
C ARG A 71 1.73 -4.42 20.94
N ASP A 72 1.36 -4.21 22.23
CA ASP A 72 0.56 -5.15 22.99
C ASP A 72 -0.84 -5.32 22.41
N GLU A 73 -1.49 -4.22 22.03
CA GLU A 73 -2.82 -4.28 21.45
C GLU A 73 -2.81 -4.94 20.05
N LEU A 74 -1.80 -4.62 19.22
CA LEU A 74 -1.59 -5.27 17.93
C LEU A 74 -1.30 -6.77 18.10
N ALA A 75 -0.43 -7.13 19.06
CA ALA A 75 -0.10 -8.52 19.34
C ALA A 75 -1.34 -9.33 19.78
N ALA A 76 -2.16 -8.75 20.65
CA ALA A 76 -3.42 -9.36 21.09
C ALA A 76 -4.40 -9.53 19.92
N TRP A 77 -4.49 -8.54 19.01
CA TRP A 77 -5.33 -8.65 17.80
C TRP A 77 -4.87 -9.78 16.90
N HIS A 78 -3.57 -9.85 16.62
CA HIS A 78 -2.99 -10.81 15.68
C HIS A 78 -2.69 -12.19 16.30
N GLY A 79 -2.94 -12.40 17.59
CA GLY A 79 -2.67 -13.68 18.27
C GLY A 79 -1.18 -14.02 18.35
N VAL A 80 -0.33 -13.02 18.45
CA VAL A 80 1.14 -13.14 18.58
C VAL A 80 1.63 -12.46 19.84
N THR A 81 2.94 -12.36 20.04
CA THR A 81 3.51 -11.61 21.19
C THR A 81 4.06 -10.26 20.75
N ARG A 82 4.31 -9.36 21.69
CA ARG A 82 4.91 -8.05 21.45
C ARG A 82 6.23 -8.15 20.68
N GLU A 83 6.98 -9.20 20.91
CA GLU A 83 8.27 -9.47 20.27
C GLU A 83 8.15 -9.74 18.78
N ASN A 84 6.94 -10.06 18.30
CA ASN A 84 6.65 -10.23 16.88
C ASN A 84 6.29 -8.93 16.14
N ILE A 85 6.18 -7.78 16.84
CA ILE A 85 5.66 -6.53 16.27
C ILE A 85 6.73 -5.43 16.29
N CYS A 86 6.95 -4.78 15.16
CA CYS A 86 7.64 -3.49 15.11
C CYS A 86 6.75 -2.44 14.44
N VAL A 87 6.62 -1.26 15.06
CA VAL A 87 5.85 -0.11 14.56
C VAL A 87 6.78 0.89 13.88
N GLY A 88 6.29 1.55 12.82
CA GLY A 88 7.00 2.59 12.09
C GLY A 88 6.11 3.76 11.69
N ASN A 89 6.73 4.83 11.24
CA ASN A 89 6.06 6.04 10.75
C ASN A 89 5.50 5.83 9.33
N GLY A 90 4.44 5.02 9.25
CA GLY A 90 3.86 4.50 8.02
C GLY A 90 4.56 3.25 7.50
N GLY A 91 3.95 2.61 6.49
CA GLY A 91 4.56 1.48 5.80
C GLY A 91 5.86 1.84 5.11
N ASP A 92 5.98 3.09 4.63
CA ASP A 92 7.15 3.56 3.88
C ASP A 92 8.45 3.48 4.71
N GLU A 93 8.41 3.86 5.99
CA GLU A 93 9.56 3.71 6.89
C GLU A 93 9.95 2.24 7.06
N LEU A 94 8.97 1.35 7.19
CA LEU A 94 9.22 -0.08 7.38
C LEU A 94 9.74 -0.75 6.11
N LEU A 95 9.26 -0.33 4.93
CA LEU A 95 9.82 -0.75 3.64
C LEU A 95 11.27 -0.29 3.48
N TYR A 96 11.54 0.97 3.81
CA TYR A 96 12.91 1.49 3.79
C TYR A 96 13.81 0.73 4.76
N ASN A 97 13.34 0.51 5.99
CA ASN A 97 14.08 -0.26 7.00
C ASN A 97 14.33 -1.71 6.57
N TYR A 98 13.36 -2.35 5.91
CA TYR A 98 13.54 -3.69 5.36
C TYR A 98 14.68 -3.75 4.34
N LEU A 99 14.70 -2.80 3.41
CA LEU A 99 15.76 -2.71 2.40
C LEU A 99 17.11 -2.27 2.99
N LEU A 100 17.11 -1.41 4.00
CA LEU A 100 18.31 -1.01 4.72
C LEU A 100 18.93 -2.19 5.49
N ALA A 101 18.10 -3.03 6.13
CA ALA A 101 18.55 -4.14 6.94
C ALA A 101 19.05 -5.33 6.10
N PHE A 102 18.29 -5.68 5.07
CA PHE A 102 18.48 -6.94 4.36
C PHE A 102 18.96 -6.75 2.91
N GLY A 103 18.88 -5.53 2.37
CA GLY A 103 19.41 -5.14 1.06
C GLY A 103 20.86 -4.66 1.12
N GLY A 104 21.22 -3.79 0.18
CA GLY A 104 22.54 -3.17 0.08
C GLY A 104 23.31 -3.59 -1.17
N ALA A 105 24.50 -2.99 -1.35
CA ALA A 105 25.35 -3.27 -2.51
C ALA A 105 25.68 -4.75 -2.65
N GLY A 106 25.51 -5.28 -3.86
CA GLY A 106 25.72 -6.70 -4.18
C GLY A 106 24.58 -7.62 -3.72
N ARG A 107 23.45 -7.06 -3.29
CA ARG A 107 22.21 -7.80 -2.99
C ARG A 107 21.12 -7.46 -4.00
N THR A 108 20.21 -8.39 -4.23
CA THR A 108 19.16 -8.29 -5.24
C THR A 108 17.79 -8.47 -4.62
N LEU A 109 16.90 -7.51 -4.88
CA LEU A 109 15.46 -7.57 -4.58
C LEU A 109 14.72 -8.20 -5.75
N LEU A 110 13.96 -9.25 -5.51
CA LEU A 110 12.93 -9.77 -6.42
C LEU A 110 11.68 -8.91 -6.32
N ASN A 111 11.27 -8.31 -7.42
CA ASN A 111 10.13 -7.41 -7.55
C ASN A 111 9.16 -7.90 -8.62
N CYS A 112 7.85 -7.67 -8.46
CA CYS A 112 6.81 -8.20 -9.33
C CYS A 112 5.95 -7.08 -9.95
N PRO A 113 6.51 -6.24 -10.86
CA PRO A 113 5.76 -5.15 -11.47
C PRO A 113 4.68 -5.65 -12.48
N PRO A 114 3.64 -4.81 -12.75
CA PRO A 114 3.41 -3.55 -12.09
C PRO A 114 3.00 -3.73 -10.62
N CYS A 115 3.67 -2.99 -9.74
CA CYS A 115 3.44 -2.99 -8.29
C CYS A 115 3.69 -1.59 -7.72
N PHE A 116 3.71 -1.46 -6.40
CA PHE A 116 4.00 -0.17 -5.76
C PHE A 116 5.44 0.27 -6.07
N SER A 117 5.57 1.45 -6.69
CA SER A 117 6.85 1.98 -7.21
C SER A 117 7.92 2.19 -6.14
N GLU A 118 7.50 2.38 -4.89
CA GLU A 118 8.42 2.68 -3.78
C GLU A 118 9.34 1.51 -3.44
N TYR A 119 9.01 0.27 -3.83
CA TYR A 119 9.93 -0.86 -3.60
C TYR A 119 11.23 -0.68 -4.38
N ALA A 120 11.13 -0.41 -5.68
CA ALA A 120 12.31 -0.16 -6.51
C ALA A 120 13.01 1.16 -6.13
N PHE A 121 12.23 2.18 -5.75
CA PHE A 121 12.76 3.46 -5.28
C PHE A 121 13.60 3.29 -4.01
N PHE A 122 13.06 2.67 -2.96
CA PHE A 122 13.81 2.42 -1.73
C PHE A 122 14.97 1.44 -1.93
N ALA A 123 14.84 0.46 -2.84
CA ALA A 123 15.95 -0.40 -3.22
C ALA A 123 17.11 0.41 -3.79
N SER A 124 16.83 1.40 -4.64
CA SER A 124 17.85 2.30 -5.20
C SER A 124 18.54 3.15 -4.12
N LEU A 125 17.78 3.65 -3.14
CA LEU A 125 18.33 4.39 -2.00
C LEU A 125 19.26 3.53 -1.14
N CYS A 126 19.00 2.23 -1.06
CA CYS A 126 19.81 1.26 -0.32
C CYS A 126 20.88 0.59 -1.20
N GLN A 127 21.08 1.00 -2.45
CA GLN A 127 22.01 0.40 -3.41
C GLN A 127 21.73 -1.11 -3.63
N THR A 128 20.48 -1.52 -3.53
CA THR A 128 20.02 -2.89 -3.79
C THR A 128 19.64 -3.01 -5.26
N GLU A 129 20.16 -3.99 -5.95
CA GLU A 129 19.76 -4.30 -7.33
C GLU A 129 18.32 -4.78 -7.37
N VAL A 130 17.57 -4.45 -8.42
CA VAL A 130 16.20 -4.90 -8.60
C VAL A 130 16.12 -5.88 -9.75
N ARG A 131 15.57 -7.05 -9.49
CA ARG A 131 15.23 -8.06 -10.49
C ARG A 131 13.72 -8.11 -10.66
N ASP A 132 13.22 -7.57 -11.77
CA ASP A 132 11.81 -7.58 -12.09
C ASP A 132 11.39 -8.91 -12.73
N VAL A 133 10.31 -9.48 -12.22
CA VAL A 133 9.52 -10.54 -12.85
C VAL A 133 8.13 -9.95 -13.09
N TRP A 134 7.86 -9.61 -14.36
CA TRP A 134 6.65 -8.91 -14.74
C TRP A 134 5.42 -9.81 -14.65
N ARG A 135 4.32 -9.23 -14.20
CA ARG A 135 2.99 -9.85 -14.25
C ARG A 135 2.52 -10.00 -15.70
N ASP A 136 1.54 -10.85 -15.92
CA ASP A 136 0.92 -10.98 -17.25
C ASP A 136 0.43 -9.59 -17.75
N PRO A 137 0.77 -9.17 -18.97
CA PRO A 137 0.46 -7.82 -19.44
C PRO A 137 -1.03 -7.58 -19.74
N ALA A 138 -1.82 -8.64 -19.88
CA ALA A 138 -3.25 -8.55 -20.17
C ALA A 138 -4.10 -8.76 -18.92
N ALA A 139 -3.84 -9.83 -18.16
CA ALA A 139 -4.60 -10.18 -16.96
C ALA A 139 -4.07 -9.53 -15.68
N PHE A 140 -2.82 -9.05 -15.69
CA PHE A 140 -2.07 -8.59 -14.53
C PHE A 140 -1.87 -9.66 -13.45
N GLU A 141 -2.07 -10.92 -13.78
CA GLU A 141 -1.82 -12.03 -12.87
C GLU A 141 -0.34 -12.21 -12.58
N LEU A 142 -0.04 -12.61 -11.35
CA LEU A 142 1.32 -12.91 -10.91
C LEU A 142 1.81 -14.20 -11.58
N ASP A 143 2.91 -14.13 -12.33
CA ASP A 143 3.58 -15.34 -12.86
C ASP A 143 4.33 -16.05 -11.72
N GLN A 144 3.59 -16.86 -10.96
CA GLN A 144 4.12 -17.57 -9.80
C GLN A 144 5.31 -18.48 -10.16
N ALA A 145 5.26 -19.13 -11.32
CA ALA A 145 6.31 -20.05 -11.76
C ALA A 145 7.62 -19.28 -12.06
N ALA A 146 7.52 -18.15 -12.77
CA ALA A 146 8.68 -17.31 -13.07
C ALA A 146 9.26 -16.67 -11.81
N VAL A 147 8.41 -16.23 -10.86
CA VAL A 147 8.84 -15.67 -9.57
C VAL A 147 9.62 -16.72 -8.76
N LEU A 148 9.06 -17.92 -8.61
CA LEU A 148 9.73 -19.02 -7.89
C LEU A 148 11.04 -19.46 -8.57
N ALA A 149 11.11 -19.44 -9.90
CA ALA A 149 12.35 -19.73 -10.62
C ALA A 149 13.42 -18.63 -10.44
N ALA A 150 13.02 -17.38 -10.22
CA ALA A 150 13.94 -16.26 -10.01
C ALA A 150 14.42 -16.14 -8.55
N ALA A 151 13.62 -16.56 -7.58
CA ALA A 151 13.82 -16.38 -6.15
C ALA A 151 15.17 -16.91 -5.62
N PRO A 152 15.68 -18.09 -6.04
CA PRO A 152 16.98 -18.60 -5.54
C PRO A 152 18.18 -17.71 -5.82
N ALA A 153 18.09 -16.81 -6.79
CA ALA A 153 19.16 -15.87 -7.15
C ALA A 153 19.01 -14.49 -6.50
N CYS A 154 18.00 -14.31 -5.64
CA CYS A 154 17.68 -13.04 -4.98
C CYS A 154 17.92 -13.14 -3.46
N ASN A 155 18.27 -12.03 -2.84
CA ASN A 155 18.48 -11.93 -1.39
C ASN A 155 17.24 -11.51 -0.64
N LEU A 156 16.32 -10.84 -1.33
CA LEU A 156 15.05 -10.34 -0.81
C LEU A 156 13.96 -10.56 -1.85
N ALA A 157 12.72 -10.66 -1.39
CA ALA A 157 11.55 -10.57 -2.24
C ALA A 157 10.50 -9.67 -1.58
N ILE A 158 9.75 -8.90 -2.38
CA ILE A 158 8.54 -8.18 -1.93
C ILE A 158 7.39 -8.57 -2.85
N VAL A 159 6.29 -9.02 -2.24
CA VAL A 159 5.03 -9.31 -2.91
C VAL A 159 3.93 -8.52 -2.21
N THR A 160 3.11 -7.80 -2.98
CA THR A 160 1.97 -7.06 -2.44
C THR A 160 0.70 -7.90 -2.58
N SER A 161 -0.10 -8.00 -1.53
CA SER A 161 -1.33 -8.80 -1.52
C SER A 161 -2.39 -8.19 -0.60
N PRO A 162 -3.47 -7.59 -1.14
CA PRO A 162 -3.76 -7.31 -2.56
C PRO A 162 -2.79 -6.35 -3.22
N ASN A 163 -2.45 -6.59 -4.50
CA ASN A 163 -1.47 -5.78 -5.20
C ASN A 163 -1.99 -4.39 -5.58
N ASN A 164 -1.13 -3.41 -5.56
CA ASN A 164 -1.37 -2.05 -6.04
C ASN A 164 -0.50 -1.81 -7.30
N PRO A 165 -1.09 -1.55 -8.49
CA PRO A 165 -2.48 -1.08 -8.69
C PRO A 165 -3.47 -2.14 -9.20
N THR A 166 -3.13 -3.41 -9.30
CA THR A 166 -3.91 -4.42 -10.01
C THR A 166 -5.03 -5.06 -9.18
N GLY A 167 -4.90 -5.09 -7.86
CA GLY A 167 -5.93 -5.56 -6.92
C GLY A 167 -5.96 -7.06 -6.68
N ASP A 168 -5.10 -7.84 -7.32
CA ASP A 168 -5.03 -9.30 -7.17
C ASP A 168 -4.38 -9.74 -5.85
N VAL A 169 -4.74 -10.92 -5.38
CA VAL A 169 -4.24 -11.53 -4.14
C VAL A 169 -3.21 -12.62 -4.47
N ALA A 170 -2.08 -12.61 -3.79
CA ALA A 170 -1.11 -13.69 -3.85
C ALA A 170 -1.59 -14.88 -2.99
N PRO A 171 -1.71 -16.11 -3.55
CA PRO A 171 -2.11 -17.27 -2.78
C PRO A 171 -1.14 -17.60 -1.65
N ARG A 172 -1.64 -18.08 -0.51
CA ARG A 172 -0.82 -18.39 0.67
C ARG A 172 0.19 -19.52 0.42
N ASP A 173 -0.19 -20.53 -0.37
CA ASP A 173 0.70 -21.61 -0.78
C ASP A 173 1.84 -21.11 -1.68
N PHE A 174 1.57 -20.13 -2.55
CA PHE A 174 2.62 -19.46 -3.30
C PHE A 174 3.57 -18.69 -2.37
N VAL A 175 3.05 -17.96 -1.37
CA VAL A 175 3.89 -17.24 -0.39
C VAL A 175 4.79 -18.22 0.37
N ALA A 176 4.26 -19.34 0.81
CA ALA A 176 5.05 -20.39 1.47
C ALA A 176 6.16 -20.92 0.56
N ALA A 177 5.83 -21.25 -0.69
CA ALA A 177 6.81 -21.71 -1.67
C ALA A 177 7.88 -20.65 -1.98
N LEU A 178 7.50 -19.36 -1.99
CA LEU A 178 8.45 -18.25 -2.17
C LEU A 178 9.40 -18.13 -0.98
N CYS A 179 8.91 -18.31 0.25
CA CYS A 179 9.75 -18.32 1.45
C CYS A 179 10.77 -19.47 1.42
N ASP A 180 10.37 -20.64 0.92
CA ASP A 180 11.27 -21.79 0.77
C ASP A 180 12.29 -21.58 -0.35
N ALA A 181 11.90 -20.95 -1.44
CA ALA A 181 12.76 -20.73 -2.62
C ALA A 181 13.75 -19.58 -2.44
N CYS A 182 13.39 -18.53 -1.70
CA CYS A 182 14.23 -17.36 -1.47
C CYS A 182 15.23 -17.62 -0.34
N PRO A 183 16.55 -17.57 -0.60
CA PRO A 183 17.56 -17.83 0.45
C PRO A 183 17.65 -16.71 1.51
N GLY A 184 16.95 -15.60 1.30
CA GLY A 184 16.91 -14.45 2.20
C GLY A 184 15.50 -14.13 2.66
N MET A 185 15.22 -12.85 2.84
CA MET A 185 13.97 -12.40 3.43
C MET A 185 12.84 -12.23 2.40
N VAL A 186 11.62 -12.55 2.78
CA VAL A 186 10.40 -12.34 1.99
C VAL A 186 9.48 -11.39 2.75
N MET A 187 9.05 -10.30 2.11
CA MET A 187 8.03 -9.42 2.65
C MET A 187 6.74 -9.56 1.84
N VAL A 188 5.63 -9.73 2.54
CA VAL A 188 4.29 -9.57 1.96
C VAL A 188 3.72 -8.24 2.47
N ASP A 189 3.50 -7.32 1.53
CA ASP A 189 2.84 -6.04 1.83
C ASP A 189 1.33 -6.23 1.78
N GLU A 190 0.72 -6.24 2.95
CA GLU A 190 -0.71 -6.45 3.17
C GLU A 190 -1.47 -5.13 3.47
N ALA A 191 -1.02 -4.02 2.89
CA ALA A 191 -1.63 -2.71 3.14
C ALA A 191 -3.14 -2.61 2.82
N TYR A 192 -3.69 -3.57 2.09
CA TYR A 192 -5.10 -3.62 1.67
C TYR A 192 -5.83 -4.89 2.10
N VAL A 193 -5.21 -5.73 2.92
CA VAL A 193 -5.72 -7.08 3.23
C VAL A 193 -7.10 -7.06 3.89
N GLU A 194 -7.40 -6.03 4.68
CA GLU A 194 -8.70 -5.91 5.36
C GLU A 194 -9.89 -5.84 4.40
N PHE A 195 -9.67 -5.45 3.13
CA PHE A 195 -10.70 -5.40 2.10
C PHE A 195 -10.85 -6.70 1.30
N ALA A 196 -9.97 -7.67 1.52
CA ALA A 196 -9.83 -8.84 0.66
C ALA A 196 -10.89 -9.92 0.92
N ASP A 197 -11.45 -9.96 2.14
CA ASP A 197 -12.45 -10.95 2.55
C ASP A 197 -13.38 -10.40 3.65
N ASP A 198 -14.44 -11.17 3.95
CA ASP A 198 -15.47 -10.79 4.93
C ASP A 198 -14.99 -10.91 6.40
N SER A 199 -13.78 -11.42 6.63
CA SER A 199 -13.18 -11.58 7.97
C SER A 199 -12.17 -10.50 8.33
N PHE A 200 -12.25 -9.34 7.70
CA PHE A 200 -11.31 -8.23 7.88
C PHE A 200 -9.86 -8.65 7.56
N GLY A 201 -9.70 -9.43 6.50
CA GLY A 201 -8.42 -9.94 6.02
C GLY A 201 -7.91 -11.21 6.70
N ALA A 202 -8.57 -11.68 7.74
CA ALA A 202 -8.07 -12.82 8.52
C ALA A 202 -7.98 -14.15 7.72
N ALA A 203 -8.82 -14.34 6.70
CA ALA A 203 -8.75 -15.50 5.84
C ALA A 203 -7.67 -15.38 4.75
N THR A 204 -7.34 -14.15 4.35
CA THR A 204 -6.42 -13.85 3.23
C THR A 204 -4.97 -13.69 3.69
N THR A 205 -4.73 -13.12 4.88
CA THR A 205 -3.38 -12.83 5.39
C THR A 205 -2.44 -14.05 5.37
N ALA A 206 -1.20 -13.81 4.99
CA ALA A 206 -0.13 -14.81 5.06
C ALA A 206 0.52 -14.90 6.46
N GLN A 207 0.07 -14.12 7.45
CA GLN A 207 0.66 -14.05 8.79
C GLN A 207 0.84 -15.42 9.44
N GLY A 208 -0.12 -16.34 9.26
CA GLY A 208 -0.06 -17.69 9.84
C GLY A 208 1.14 -18.53 9.38
N LEU A 209 1.82 -18.12 8.30
CA LEU A 209 3.01 -18.80 7.79
C LEU A 209 4.31 -18.44 8.53
N ILE A 210 4.33 -17.38 9.35
CA ILE A 210 5.54 -16.90 10.05
C ILE A 210 6.15 -17.98 10.96
N ALA A 211 5.31 -18.81 11.57
CA ALA A 211 5.79 -19.88 12.47
C ALA A 211 6.63 -20.95 11.73
N GLU A 212 6.34 -21.21 10.46
CA GLU A 212 7.02 -22.18 9.63
C GLU A 212 8.13 -21.54 8.75
N HIS A 213 7.98 -20.24 8.46
CA HIS A 213 8.89 -19.46 7.61
C HIS A 213 9.42 -18.24 8.37
N PRO A 214 10.48 -18.37 9.18
CA PRO A 214 11.02 -17.26 9.99
C PRO A 214 11.63 -16.13 9.15
N ASN A 215 11.82 -16.33 7.86
CA ASN A 215 12.24 -15.32 6.90
C ASN A 215 11.07 -14.50 6.31
N LEU A 216 9.82 -14.72 6.76
CA LEU A 216 8.64 -13.97 6.33
C LEU A 216 8.41 -12.73 7.20
N VAL A 217 8.13 -11.62 6.55
CA VAL A 217 7.71 -10.35 7.15
C VAL A 217 6.37 -9.94 6.55
N ILE A 218 5.38 -9.67 7.38
CA ILE A 218 4.09 -9.13 6.96
C ILE A 218 4.04 -7.65 7.30
N LEU A 219 3.73 -6.81 6.31
CA LEU A 219 3.58 -5.36 6.49
C LEU A 219 2.10 -4.99 6.50
N HIS A 220 1.68 -4.23 7.50
CA HIS A 220 0.35 -3.65 7.64
C HIS A 220 0.39 -2.13 7.81
N THR A 221 -0.74 -1.45 7.57
CA THR A 221 -0.87 -0.02 7.77
C THR A 221 -2.27 0.37 8.26
N LEU A 222 -2.37 1.41 9.08
CA LEU A 222 -3.66 2.00 9.44
C LEU A 222 -4.14 3.05 8.42
N SER A 223 -3.37 3.28 7.35
CA SER A 223 -3.68 4.33 6.36
C SER A 223 -4.91 4.05 5.51
N LYS A 224 -5.30 2.77 5.32
CA LYS A 224 -6.32 2.35 4.36
C LYS A 224 -7.63 1.98 5.04
N ALA A 225 -7.79 0.79 5.55
CA ALA A 225 -9.03 0.32 6.18
C ALA A 225 -9.48 1.20 7.36
N PHE A 226 -8.53 1.65 8.16
CA PHE A 226 -8.80 2.48 9.34
C PHE A 226 -9.02 3.96 9.04
N GLY A 227 -8.93 4.42 7.79
CA GLY A 227 -9.07 5.84 7.46
C GLY A 227 -8.12 6.76 8.23
N ALA A 228 -6.97 6.23 8.64
CA ALA A 228 -6.03 6.91 9.51
C ALA A 228 -4.71 7.28 8.80
N ALA A 229 -4.77 7.57 7.49
CA ALA A 229 -3.60 7.92 6.67
C ALA A 229 -2.79 9.08 7.27
N GLY A 230 -3.45 10.08 7.86
CA GLY A 230 -2.82 11.23 8.50
C GLY A 230 -2.05 10.90 9.79
N THR A 231 -2.29 9.75 10.43
CA THR A 231 -1.54 9.33 11.62
C THR A 231 -0.15 8.80 11.28
N ARG A 232 0.08 8.45 10.01
CA ARG A 232 1.34 7.86 9.56
C ARG A 232 1.76 6.66 10.41
N LEU A 233 0.90 5.65 10.53
CA LEU A 233 1.23 4.43 11.25
C LEU A 233 1.19 3.20 10.37
N GLY A 234 2.30 2.44 10.39
CA GLY A 234 2.42 1.08 9.89
C GLY A 234 3.07 0.18 10.93
N TYR A 235 2.99 -1.11 10.73
CA TYR A 235 3.67 -2.10 11.54
C TYR A 235 4.03 -3.34 10.73
N VAL A 236 5.06 -4.04 11.17
CA VAL A 236 5.41 -5.36 10.63
C VAL A 236 5.22 -6.43 11.69
N ILE A 237 4.85 -7.62 11.22
CA ILE A 237 4.77 -8.85 11.99
C ILE A 237 5.80 -9.81 11.42
N ALA A 238 6.69 -10.35 12.26
CA ALA A 238 7.73 -11.28 11.86
C ALA A 238 8.21 -12.13 13.04
N ALA A 239 9.15 -13.04 12.80
CA ALA A 239 9.86 -13.75 13.85
C ALA A 239 10.59 -12.75 14.79
N PRO A 240 10.72 -13.02 16.09
CA PRO A 240 11.28 -12.08 17.07
C PRO A 240 12.70 -11.59 16.70
N GLU A 241 13.57 -12.46 16.19
CA GLU A 241 14.91 -12.09 15.75
C GLU A 241 14.91 -11.12 14.56
N VAL A 242 13.91 -11.17 13.70
CA VAL A 242 13.73 -10.21 12.59
C VAL A 242 13.26 -8.86 13.16
N ILE A 243 12.36 -8.88 14.13
CA ILE A 243 11.88 -7.67 14.82
C ILE A 243 13.02 -6.98 15.58
N ASP A 244 13.95 -7.75 16.18
CA ASP A 244 15.15 -7.18 16.82
C ASP A 244 16.00 -6.40 15.82
N VAL A 245 16.15 -6.88 14.58
CA VAL A 245 16.86 -6.16 13.51
C VAL A 245 16.13 -4.85 13.17
N PHE A 246 14.82 -4.88 12.93
CA PHE A 246 14.04 -3.65 12.68
C PHE A 246 14.16 -2.65 13.84
N THR A 247 14.12 -3.15 15.08
CA THR A 247 14.25 -2.33 16.28
C THR A 247 15.62 -1.68 16.39
N ALA A 248 16.67 -2.37 15.99
CA ALA A 248 18.05 -1.86 16.05
C ALA A 248 18.34 -0.74 15.05
N ILE A 249 17.69 -0.75 13.86
CA ILE A 249 17.99 0.20 12.78
C ILE A 249 17.00 1.36 12.68
N ARG A 250 15.78 1.23 13.23
CA ARG A 250 14.77 2.27 13.16
C ARG A 250 15.22 3.56 13.84
N GLN A 251 14.69 4.69 13.38
CA GLN A 251 14.92 5.96 14.08
C GLN A 251 14.25 5.95 15.44
N ILE A 252 14.97 6.43 16.47
CA ILE A 252 14.40 6.63 17.80
C ILE A 252 13.30 7.69 17.68
N TYR A 253 12.12 7.42 18.26
CA TYR A 253 10.98 8.33 18.27
C TYR A 253 10.41 8.65 16.87
N SER A 254 10.60 7.81 15.85
CA SER A 254 10.05 8.02 14.51
C SER A 254 8.52 8.15 14.52
N VAL A 255 7.84 7.38 15.39
CA VAL A 255 6.39 7.50 15.60
C VAL A 255 6.14 8.48 16.75
N ASN A 256 5.61 9.65 16.42
CA ASN A 256 5.35 10.71 17.39
C ASN A 256 4.22 10.34 18.37
N VAL A 257 4.15 11.07 19.49
CA VAL A 257 3.23 10.78 20.60
C VAL A 257 1.74 10.84 20.19
N LEU A 258 1.38 11.76 19.29
CA LEU A 258 -0.01 11.89 18.82
C LEU A 258 -0.40 10.72 17.92
N SER A 259 0.51 10.31 17.03
CA SER A 259 0.29 9.13 16.18
C SER A 259 0.14 7.85 16.99
N GLN A 260 0.96 7.65 18.02
CA GLN A 260 0.82 6.48 18.91
C GLN A 260 -0.53 6.48 19.63
N ALA A 261 -0.95 7.63 20.20
CA ALA A 261 -2.22 7.77 20.89
C ALA A 261 -3.43 7.52 19.99
N ALA A 262 -3.44 8.14 18.81
CA ALA A 262 -4.51 7.97 17.84
C ALA A 262 -4.59 6.52 17.31
N ALA A 263 -3.45 5.94 16.98
CA ALA A 263 -3.38 4.57 16.47
C ALA A 263 -3.87 3.55 17.50
N LEU A 264 -3.44 3.70 18.76
CA LEU A 264 -3.89 2.84 19.85
C LEU A 264 -5.41 2.90 20.03
N ALA A 265 -6.01 4.10 19.96
CA ALA A 265 -7.46 4.27 20.01
C ALA A 265 -8.16 3.59 18.81
N CYS A 266 -7.63 3.74 17.60
CA CYS A 266 -8.16 3.07 16.40
C CYS A 266 -8.10 1.54 16.52
N VAL A 267 -6.95 0.98 16.94
CA VAL A 267 -6.76 -0.48 17.06
C VAL A 267 -7.67 -1.08 18.14
N ARG A 268 -7.85 -0.40 19.27
CA ARG A 268 -8.79 -0.83 20.32
C ARG A 268 -10.24 -0.85 19.86
N ALA A 269 -10.60 0.04 18.96
CA ALA A 269 -11.94 0.14 18.40
C ALA A 269 -12.06 -0.49 17.00
N ARG A 270 -11.15 -1.38 16.59
CA ARG A 270 -11.04 -1.94 15.24
C ARG A 270 -12.33 -2.55 14.70
N ASP A 271 -13.12 -3.20 15.58
CA ASP A 271 -14.36 -3.85 15.16
C ASP A 271 -15.40 -2.86 14.61
N ALA A 272 -15.30 -1.58 14.97
CA ALA A 272 -16.16 -0.53 14.45
C ALA A 272 -15.90 -0.20 12.97
N TYR A 273 -14.75 -0.61 12.41
CA TYR A 273 -14.43 -0.40 11.01
C TYR A 273 -14.96 -1.50 10.09
N ALA A 274 -15.29 -2.69 10.61
CA ALA A 274 -15.76 -3.80 9.79
C ALA A 274 -16.97 -3.45 8.90
N PRO A 275 -18.00 -2.71 9.37
CA PRO A 275 -19.09 -2.29 8.49
C PRO A 275 -18.65 -1.34 7.37
N VAL A 276 -17.67 -0.47 7.62
CA VAL A 276 -17.13 0.45 6.60
C VAL A 276 -16.36 -0.32 5.55
N VAL A 277 -15.52 -1.26 5.97
CA VAL A 277 -14.75 -2.13 5.06
C VAL A 277 -15.69 -2.97 4.19
N ALA A 278 -16.73 -3.56 4.77
CA ALA A 278 -17.76 -4.31 4.04
C ALA A 278 -18.49 -3.42 3.02
N GLN A 279 -18.79 -2.16 3.39
CA GLN A 279 -19.41 -1.20 2.46
C GLN A 279 -18.46 -0.86 1.30
N VAL A 280 -17.18 -0.62 1.57
CA VAL A 280 -16.17 -0.39 0.51
C VAL A 280 -16.06 -1.59 -0.41
N ALA A 281 -16.05 -2.81 0.11
CA ALA A 281 -16.01 -4.04 -0.71
C ALA A 281 -17.27 -4.14 -1.60
N SER A 282 -18.45 -3.86 -1.06
CA SER A 282 -19.70 -3.83 -1.83
C SER A 282 -19.68 -2.75 -2.94
N GLU A 283 -19.20 -1.56 -2.63
CA GLU A 283 -19.07 -0.46 -3.59
C GLU A 283 -18.04 -0.77 -4.69
N ARG A 284 -16.94 -1.43 -4.35
CA ARG A 284 -15.96 -1.91 -5.32
C ARG A 284 -16.59 -2.83 -6.37
N GLU A 285 -17.39 -3.80 -5.93
CA GLU A 285 -18.08 -4.70 -6.85
C GLU A 285 -19.10 -3.94 -7.71
N ARG A 286 -19.78 -2.94 -7.13
CA ARG A 286 -20.71 -2.07 -7.88
C ARG A 286 -19.98 -1.25 -8.96
N GLU A 287 -18.83 -0.66 -8.63
CA GLU A 287 -17.98 0.05 -9.61
C GLU A 287 -17.50 -0.87 -10.73
N LEU A 288 -16.99 -2.04 -10.39
CA LEU A 288 -16.53 -3.02 -11.36
C LEU A 288 -17.66 -3.45 -12.30
N CYS A 289 -18.85 -3.70 -11.78
CA CYS A 289 -20.03 -4.01 -12.58
C CYS A 289 -20.42 -2.86 -13.52
N ALA A 290 -20.37 -1.61 -13.05
CA ALA A 290 -20.68 -0.43 -13.85
C ALA A 290 -19.66 -0.24 -15.00
N LEU A 291 -18.36 -0.36 -14.73
CA LEU A 291 -17.30 -0.28 -15.75
C LEU A 291 -17.44 -1.39 -16.81
N ARG A 292 -17.78 -2.60 -16.40
CA ARG A 292 -18.05 -3.71 -17.33
C ARG A 292 -19.32 -3.49 -18.16
N ALA A 293 -20.34 -2.87 -17.58
CA ALA A 293 -21.53 -2.48 -18.33
C ALA A 293 -21.22 -1.43 -19.40
N MET A 294 -20.38 -0.44 -19.10
CA MET A 294 -19.90 0.52 -20.10
C MET A 294 -19.20 -0.18 -21.27
N ALA A 295 -18.35 -1.16 -21.00
CA ALA A 295 -17.69 -1.97 -22.03
C ALA A 295 -18.70 -2.76 -22.86
N ALA A 296 -19.73 -3.34 -22.25
CA ALA A 296 -20.80 -4.07 -22.94
C ALA A 296 -21.67 -3.15 -23.82
N GLU A 297 -21.78 -1.87 -23.47
CA GLU A 297 -22.43 -0.82 -24.27
C GLU A 297 -21.54 -0.27 -25.41
N GLY A 298 -20.31 -0.79 -25.55
CA GLY A 298 -19.38 -0.45 -26.62
C GLY A 298 -18.40 0.69 -26.32
N LEU A 299 -18.30 1.15 -25.07
CA LEU A 299 -17.25 2.08 -24.67
C LEU A 299 -15.91 1.31 -24.58
N PRO A 300 -14.78 1.94 -24.98
CA PRO A 300 -13.46 1.29 -24.91
C PRO A 300 -12.91 1.32 -23.48
N VAL A 301 -13.52 0.51 -22.63
CA VAL A 301 -13.20 0.39 -21.20
C VAL A 301 -12.88 -1.06 -20.86
N GLU A 302 -11.77 -1.31 -20.18
CA GLU A 302 -11.42 -2.61 -19.61
C GLU A 302 -11.17 -2.43 -18.11
N ALA A 303 -11.71 -3.31 -17.27
CA ALA A 303 -11.57 -3.22 -15.81
C ALA A 303 -11.33 -4.60 -15.19
N TRP A 304 -10.41 -4.67 -14.23
CA TRP A 304 -9.99 -5.91 -13.58
C TRP A 304 -10.61 -6.07 -12.20
N PRO A 305 -10.87 -7.31 -11.77
CA PRO A 305 -11.28 -7.60 -10.40
C PRO A 305 -10.25 -7.09 -9.39
N SER A 306 -10.71 -6.64 -8.25
CA SER A 306 -9.83 -6.16 -7.18
C SER A 306 -10.29 -6.70 -5.83
N ALA A 307 -9.34 -6.99 -4.95
CA ALA A 307 -9.55 -7.31 -3.54
C ALA A 307 -9.12 -6.14 -2.61
N ALA A 308 -8.80 -4.98 -3.18
CA ALA A 308 -8.39 -3.77 -2.46
C ALA A 308 -9.53 -2.73 -2.41
N ASN A 309 -9.24 -1.52 -1.97
CA ASN A 309 -10.20 -0.40 -1.99
C ASN A 309 -10.09 0.47 -3.24
N PHE A 310 -9.81 -0.12 -4.38
CA PHE A 310 -9.72 0.55 -5.68
C PHE A 310 -9.99 -0.42 -6.83
N VAL A 311 -10.24 0.12 -8.02
CA VAL A 311 -10.36 -0.62 -9.28
C VAL A 311 -9.36 -0.06 -10.28
N LEU A 312 -8.64 -0.94 -10.99
CA LEU A 312 -7.83 -0.58 -12.15
C LEU A 312 -8.71 -0.62 -13.38
N VAL A 313 -8.64 0.44 -14.21
CA VAL A 313 -9.39 0.56 -15.46
C VAL A 313 -8.46 1.06 -16.55
N ARG A 314 -8.62 0.52 -17.77
CA ARG A 314 -7.94 1.00 -18.99
C ARG A 314 -8.95 1.63 -19.93
N THR A 315 -8.58 2.77 -20.51
CA THR A 315 -9.34 3.43 -21.58
C THR A 315 -8.39 4.26 -22.44
N PRO A 316 -8.58 4.35 -23.77
CA PRO A 316 -7.76 5.22 -24.58
C PRO A 316 -7.73 6.65 -24.06
N HIS A 317 -6.59 7.31 -24.20
CA HIS A 317 -6.41 8.69 -23.74
C HIS A 317 -6.61 8.90 -22.22
N ALA A 318 -6.31 7.89 -21.40
CA ALA A 318 -6.54 7.90 -19.95
C ALA A 318 -5.99 9.14 -19.24
N THR A 319 -4.80 9.60 -19.59
CA THR A 319 -4.22 10.85 -19.05
C THR A 319 -5.15 12.05 -19.29
N ARG A 320 -5.68 12.20 -20.52
CA ARG A 320 -6.60 13.28 -20.88
C ARG A 320 -7.95 13.13 -20.14
N VAL A 321 -8.48 11.93 -20.05
CA VAL A 321 -9.69 11.64 -19.25
C VAL A 321 -9.47 12.06 -17.79
N ARG A 322 -8.34 11.69 -17.20
CA ARG A 322 -7.99 12.08 -15.82
C ARG A 322 -7.87 13.61 -15.65
N GLU A 323 -7.25 14.30 -16.62
CA GLU A 323 -7.14 15.77 -16.57
C GLU A 323 -8.51 16.43 -16.64
N ARG A 324 -9.39 15.97 -17.50
CA ARG A 324 -10.76 16.48 -17.65
C ARG A 324 -11.62 16.15 -16.42
N LEU A 325 -11.47 14.96 -15.81
CA LEU A 325 -12.12 14.65 -14.52
C LEU A 325 -11.73 15.67 -13.45
N ARG A 326 -10.43 16.02 -13.38
CA ARG A 326 -9.93 17.03 -12.44
C ARG A 326 -10.47 18.43 -12.76
N ASP A 327 -10.38 18.87 -14.00
CA ASP A 327 -10.58 20.26 -14.39
C ASP A 327 -12.06 20.64 -14.59
N GLU A 328 -12.87 19.70 -15.10
CA GLU A 328 -14.28 19.93 -15.40
C GLU A 328 -15.22 19.48 -14.28
N TYR A 329 -14.85 18.39 -13.56
CA TYR A 329 -15.70 17.78 -12.53
C TYR A 329 -15.15 17.93 -11.10
N SER A 330 -13.90 18.41 -10.95
CA SER A 330 -13.21 18.46 -9.66
C SER A 330 -13.11 17.09 -8.99
N ILE A 331 -12.78 16.06 -9.79
CA ILE A 331 -12.58 14.68 -9.38
C ILE A 331 -11.15 14.27 -9.71
N LEU A 332 -10.39 13.78 -8.74
CA LEU A 332 -9.03 13.32 -8.92
C LEU A 332 -8.95 11.80 -8.80
N VAL A 333 -8.48 11.13 -9.86
CA VAL A 333 -8.11 9.71 -9.89
C VAL A 333 -6.62 9.56 -10.20
N ARG A 334 -6.04 8.38 -10.00
CA ARG A 334 -4.61 8.16 -10.24
C ARG A 334 -4.35 7.71 -11.67
N ASP A 335 -3.51 8.46 -12.38
CA ASP A 335 -2.99 8.09 -13.69
C ASP A 335 -1.75 7.20 -13.55
N PHE A 336 -1.73 6.09 -14.26
CA PHE A 336 -0.61 5.18 -14.37
C PHE A 336 -0.09 5.06 -15.82
N SER A 337 -0.63 5.82 -16.77
CA SER A 337 -0.29 5.73 -18.20
C SER A 337 1.21 5.90 -18.50
N TYR A 338 1.93 6.57 -17.61
CA TYR A 338 3.38 6.76 -17.70
C TYR A 338 4.18 5.54 -17.22
N ALA A 339 3.56 4.64 -16.45
CA ALA A 339 4.26 3.51 -15.85
C ALA A 339 4.37 2.34 -16.86
N PRO A 340 5.53 1.67 -16.92
CA PRO A 340 5.70 0.51 -17.79
C PRO A 340 4.64 -0.56 -17.51
N GLY A 341 4.05 -1.10 -18.59
CA GLY A 341 2.99 -2.12 -18.53
C GLY A 341 1.59 -1.58 -18.21
N LEU A 342 1.43 -0.30 -17.87
CA LEU A 342 0.17 0.33 -17.47
C LEU A 342 -0.29 1.43 -18.44
N ALA A 343 0.11 1.35 -19.72
CA ALA A 343 -0.35 2.30 -20.73
C ALA A 343 -1.88 2.43 -20.70
N ASP A 344 -2.36 3.68 -20.72
CA ASP A 344 -3.78 4.02 -20.70
C ASP A 344 -4.56 3.49 -19.47
N CYS A 345 -3.88 3.25 -18.34
CA CYS A 345 -4.49 2.79 -17.11
C CYS A 345 -4.70 3.92 -16.10
N LEU A 346 -5.90 3.95 -15.51
CA LEU A 346 -6.26 4.74 -14.33
C LEU A 346 -6.58 3.80 -13.17
N ARG A 347 -6.28 4.23 -11.96
CA ARG A 347 -6.78 3.57 -10.74
C ARG A 347 -7.77 4.50 -10.06
N ILE A 348 -8.97 4.00 -9.83
CA ILE A 348 -10.06 4.70 -9.16
C ILE A 348 -10.16 4.13 -7.73
N THR A 349 -9.94 4.96 -6.73
CA THR A 349 -10.19 4.57 -5.34
C THR A 349 -11.71 4.47 -5.10
N VAL A 350 -12.14 3.44 -4.40
CA VAL A 350 -13.55 3.27 -4.03
C VAL A 350 -13.90 4.28 -2.94
N GLY A 351 -14.78 5.21 -3.26
CA GLY A 351 -15.30 6.23 -2.37
C GLY A 351 -16.63 5.85 -1.72
N THR A 352 -17.31 6.84 -1.18
CA THR A 352 -18.72 6.71 -0.76
C THR A 352 -19.61 6.44 -1.97
N PRO A 353 -20.83 5.87 -1.79
CA PRO A 353 -21.76 5.63 -2.90
C PRO A 353 -21.99 6.86 -3.78
N GLN A 354 -22.10 8.04 -3.18
CA GLN A 354 -22.27 9.28 -3.90
C GLN A 354 -21.04 9.67 -4.72
N GLU A 355 -19.83 9.56 -4.16
CA GLU A 355 -18.58 9.85 -4.88
C GLU A 355 -18.39 8.89 -6.04
N ASN A 356 -18.73 7.60 -5.85
CA ASN A 356 -18.65 6.57 -6.88
C ASN A 356 -19.66 6.84 -8.02
N ASP A 357 -20.88 7.23 -7.72
CA ASP A 357 -21.88 7.61 -8.73
C ASP A 357 -21.39 8.79 -9.58
N GLU A 358 -20.82 9.81 -8.93
CA GLU A 358 -20.32 10.99 -9.62
C GLU A 358 -19.11 10.67 -10.52
N VAL A 359 -18.13 9.89 -10.02
CA VAL A 359 -16.95 9.55 -10.83
C VAL A 359 -17.33 8.65 -12.02
N LEU A 360 -18.21 7.66 -11.82
CA LEU A 360 -18.64 6.77 -12.89
C LEU A 360 -19.41 7.50 -13.97
N ALA A 361 -20.31 8.42 -13.59
CA ALA A 361 -21.08 9.25 -14.55
C ALA A 361 -20.16 10.18 -15.35
N ALA A 362 -19.24 10.87 -14.68
CA ALA A 362 -18.27 11.75 -15.35
C ALA A 362 -17.32 10.97 -16.26
N PHE A 363 -16.79 9.83 -15.78
CA PHE A 363 -15.91 8.95 -16.56
C PHE A 363 -16.60 8.46 -17.83
N ALA A 364 -17.84 7.95 -17.73
CA ALA A 364 -18.60 7.48 -18.89
C ALA A 364 -18.83 8.58 -19.92
N ALA A 365 -19.16 9.82 -19.49
CA ALA A 365 -19.35 10.95 -20.38
C ALA A 365 -18.05 11.29 -21.14
N LEU A 366 -16.93 11.40 -20.40
CA LEU A 366 -15.62 11.74 -20.99
C LEU A 366 -15.10 10.66 -21.95
N VAL A 367 -15.23 9.38 -21.61
CA VAL A 367 -14.83 8.30 -22.52
C VAL A 367 -15.62 8.31 -23.81
N LYS A 368 -16.94 8.64 -23.76
CA LYS A 368 -17.76 8.79 -24.98
C LYS A 368 -17.31 9.95 -25.86
N GLU A 369 -16.87 11.06 -25.27
CA GLU A 369 -16.41 12.23 -26.00
C GLU A 369 -15.01 12.04 -26.63
N GLU A 370 -14.18 11.18 -26.04
CA GLU A 370 -12.82 10.88 -26.56
C GLU A 370 -12.80 9.72 -27.57
N MET A 371 -13.95 9.08 -27.86
CA MET A 371 -14.09 8.08 -28.93
C MET A 371 -14.07 8.74 -30.32
#